data_b6d6c13e784feeb936073582904cb4ef
#
_entry.id   b6d6c13e784feeb936073582904cb4ef
#
_cell.length_a   1.000
_cell.length_b   1.000
_cell.length_c   1.000
_cell.angle_alpha   90.00
_cell.angle_beta   90.00
_cell.angle_gamma   90.00
#
_symmetry.space_group_name_H-M   'P 1'
#
loop_
_entity.id
_entity.type
_entity.pdbx_description
1 polymer ?
#
loop_
_entity_poly.entity_id
_entity_poly.type
_entity_poly.pdbx_seq_one_letter_code
_entity_poly.pdbx_strand_id
1 'polypeptide(L)'
;MTRKLSPINVLSLCLLGCSLFASAAHAADADWKRGRVYFRYVCTACHTSQPGGAIAPNTKTVAEWTAYMQAGKHAKGKEPLNKYLSKEYRASIKATNKAAEKYADVPDQQLFLDVKAFLLKGAKDGDAPASCS
;
A
#
# COMPACT_ATOMS: atom_id res chain seq x y z
N MET A 1 -39.38 -58.28 39.98
CA MET A 1 -38.93 -57.86 38.61
C MET A 1 -38.19 -56.56 38.72
N THR A 2 -36.87 -56.61 38.85
CA THR A 2 -36.03 -55.47 39.03
C THR A 2 -35.32 -55.13 37.72
N ARG A 3 -35.67 -54.02 37.09
CA ARG A 3 -34.95 -53.50 35.91
C ARG A 3 -33.71 -52.74 36.35
N LYS A 4 -32.56 -53.27 35.97
CA LYS A 4 -31.26 -52.56 36.07
C LYS A 4 -31.21 -51.44 35.01
N LEU A 5 -31.06 -50.23 35.47
CA LEU A 5 -30.70 -49.07 34.62
C LEU A 5 -29.17 -49.05 34.47
N SER A 6 -28.69 -49.10 33.23
CA SER A 6 -27.30 -48.96 32.87
C SER A 6 -26.88 -47.49 32.97
N PRO A 7 -25.65 -47.20 33.43
CA PRO A 7 -25.14 -45.83 33.46
C PRO A 7 -24.78 -45.36 32.05
N ILE A 8 -25.36 -44.27 31.66
CA ILE A 8 -25.05 -43.55 30.41
C ILE A 8 -23.67 -42.90 30.60
N ASN A 9 -22.72 -43.35 29.82
CA ASN A 9 -21.39 -42.71 29.73
C ASN A 9 -21.58 -41.30 29.11
N VAL A 10 -21.43 -40.29 29.94
CA VAL A 10 -21.32 -38.91 29.49
C VAL A 10 -19.91 -38.73 28.93
N LEU A 11 -19.76 -38.90 27.64
CA LEU A 11 -18.55 -38.58 26.90
C LEU A 11 -18.40 -37.08 26.85
N SER A 12 -17.55 -36.55 27.74
CA SER A 12 -17.23 -35.13 27.80
C SER A 12 -16.45 -34.75 26.54
N LEU A 13 -17.14 -34.14 25.57
CA LEU A 13 -16.54 -33.60 24.37
C LEU A 13 -15.90 -32.25 24.68
N CYS A 14 -14.60 -32.28 25.06
CA CYS A 14 -13.79 -31.08 25.15
C CYS A 14 -13.56 -30.51 23.76
N LEU A 15 -14.42 -29.58 23.36
CA LEU A 15 -14.17 -28.70 22.22
C LEU A 15 -13.03 -27.74 22.59
N LEU A 16 -11.81 -28.11 22.20
CA LEU A 16 -10.69 -27.15 22.14
C LEU A 16 -11.04 -26.09 21.09
N GLY A 17 -11.58 -24.98 21.57
CA GLY A 17 -11.72 -23.78 20.75
C GLY A 17 -10.33 -23.21 20.40
N CYS A 18 -9.81 -23.59 19.25
CA CYS A 18 -8.64 -22.92 18.66
C CYS A 18 -9.09 -21.52 18.26
N SER A 19 -8.93 -20.53 19.15
CA SER A 19 -9.11 -19.13 18.85
C SER A 19 -7.96 -18.72 17.94
N LEU A 20 -8.22 -18.74 16.63
CA LEU A 20 -7.36 -18.11 15.64
C LEU A 20 -7.43 -16.60 15.89
N PHE A 21 -6.49 -16.07 16.66
CA PHE A 21 -6.23 -14.63 16.69
C PHE A 21 -5.69 -14.25 15.33
N ALA A 22 -6.59 -13.92 14.41
CA ALA A 22 -6.25 -13.19 13.21
C ALA A 22 -5.72 -11.83 13.68
N SER A 23 -4.40 -11.69 13.77
CA SER A 23 -3.75 -10.40 13.93
C SER A 23 -4.13 -9.57 12.71
N ALA A 24 -5.16 -8.74 12.85
CA ALA A 24 -5.44 -7.69 11.89
C ALA A 24 -4.21 -6.77 11.91
N ALA A 25 -3.34 -6.95 10.92
CA ALA A 25 -2.29 -5.98 10.66
C ALA A 25 -3.02 -4.67 10.32
N HIS A 26 -3.17 -3.79 11.32
CA HIS A 26 -3.67 -2.46 11.09
C HIS A 26 -2.67 -1.79 10.16
N ALA A 27 -3.08 -1.49 8.94
CA ALA A 27 -2.33 -0.55 8.12
C ALA A 27 -2.26 0.75 8.95
N ALA A 28 -1.04 1.20 9.24
CA ALA A 28 -0.87 2.50 9.88
C ALA A 28 -1.51 3.57 8.99
N ASP A 29 -1.98 4.66 9.60
CA ASP A 29 -2.54 5.78 8.85
C ASP A 29 -1.58 6.20 7.73
N ALA A 30 -2.14 6.50 6.57
CA ALA A 30 -1.34 6.87 5.41
C ALA A 30 -0.58 8.19 5.66
N ASP A 31 0.74 8.14 5.51
CA ASP A 31 1.61 9.31 5.66
C ASP A 31 1.85 9.97 4.29
N TRP A 32 1.04 10.99 3.98
CA TRP A 32 1.19 11.74 2.73
C TRP A 32 2.55 12.44 2.59
N LYS A 33 3.25 12.77 3.70
CA LYS A 33 4.58 13.39 3.66
C LYS A 33 5.62 12.37 3.20
N ARG A 34 5.54 11.14 3.69
CA ARG A 34 6.36 10.01 3.19
C ARG A 34 6.05 9.73 1.73
N GLY A 35 4.76 9.67 1.37
CA GLY A 35 4.32 9.53 -0.01
C GLY A 35 4.87 10.61 -0.93
N ARG A 36 4.86 11.88 -0.51
CA ARG A 36 5.45 13.00 -1.26
C ARG A 36 6.93 12.80 -1.53
N VAL A 37 7.70 12.41 -0.51
CA VAL A 37 9.14 12.21 -0.67
C VAL A 37 9.42 11.06 -1.63
N TYR A 38 8.70 9.94 -1.48
CA TYR A 38 8.87 8.81 -2.39
C TYR A 38 8.49 9.16 -3.82
N PHE A 39 7.34 9.77 -4.02
CA PHE A 39 6.89 10.21 -5.33
C PHE A 39 7.90 11.15 -6.00
N ARG A 40 8.38 12.15 -5.27
CA ARG A 40 9.30 13.15 -5.80
C ARG A 40 10.66 12.56 -6.22
N TYR A 41 11.22 11.66 -5.42
CA TYR A 41 12.58 11.19 -5.63
C TYR A 41 12.69 9.81 -6.29
N VAL A 42 11.63 9.04 -6.32
CA VAL A 42 11.61 7.73 -6.98
C VAL A 42 10.78 7.80 -8.26
N CYS A 43 9.51 8.15 -8.18
CA CYS A 43 8.63 8.18 -9.35
C CYS A 43 9.05 9.29 -10.34
N THR A 44 9.23 10.51 -9.85
CA THR A 44 9.59 11.67 -10.67
C THR A 44 10.96 11.53 -11.32
N ALA A 45 11.91 10.82 -10.69
CA ALA A 45 13.23 10.60 -11.26
C ALA A 45 13.20 9.97 -12.66
N CYS A 46 12.29 9.02 -12.89
CA CYS A 46 12.08 8.46 -14.22
C CYS A 46 11.28 9.43 -15.12
N HIS A 47 10.26 10.09 -14.58
CA HIS A 47 9.39 10.97 -15.35
C HIS A 47 10.10 12.22 -15.88
N THR A 48 11.03 12.80 -15.11
CA THR A 48 11.80 13.98 -15.57
C THR A 48 12.70 13.68 -16.75
N SER A 49 13.15 12.44 -16.93
CA SER A 49 13.99 12.02 -18.05
C SER A 49 13.20 11.56 -19.29
N GLN A 50 11.88 11.56 -19.24
CA GLN A 50 11.01 11.10 -20.32
C GLN A 50 10.31 12.27 -21.02
N PRO A 51 9.94 12.12 -22.31
CA PRO A 51 9.09 13.11 -22.99
C PRO A 51 7.77 13.32 -22.22
N GLY A 52 7.44 14.56 -21.90
CA GLY A 52 6.27 14.92 -21.10
C GLY A 52 6.61 15.38 -19.67
N GLY A 53 7.84 15.20 -19.22
CA GLY A 53 8.33 15.75 -17.94
C GLY A 53 7.71 15.12 -16.70
N ALA A 54 7.90 15.78 -15.57
CA ALA A 54 7.36 15.36 -14.30
C ALA A 54 5.82 15.41 -14.27
N ILE A 55 5.21 14.38 -13.71
CA ILE A 55 3.75 14.32 -13.50
C ILE A 55 3.42 14.96 -12.15
N ALA A 56 2.70 16.09 -12.17
CA ALA A 56 2.24 16.73 -10.96
C ALA A 56 0.94 16.10 -10.43
N PRO A 57 0.73 16.06 -9.11
CA PRO A 57 -0.53 15.56 -8.55
C PRO A 57 -1.78 16.27 -9.08
N ASN A 58 -1.71 17.59 -9.33
CA ASN A 58 -2.83 18.38 -9.84
C ASN A 58 -3.17 18.13 -11.32
N THR A 59 -2.50 17.22 -12.00
CA THR A 59 -2.86 16.82 -13.38
C THR A 59 -4.13 15.98 -13.44
N LYS A 60 -4.54 15.39 -12.32
CA LYS A 60 -5.73 14.54 -12.20
C LYS A 60 -6.57 14.96 -10.99
N THR A 61 -7.86 14.62 -11.06
CA THR A 61 -8.78 14.73 -9.91
C THR A 61 -8.54 13.61 -8.90
N VAL A 62 -9.12 13.75 -7.71
CA VAL A 62 -9.15 12.71 -6.67
C VAL A 62 -9.73 11.39 -7.22
N ALA A 63 -10.83 11.48 -7.98
CA ALA A 63 -11.47 10.31 -8.58
C ALA A 63 -10.56 9.63 -9.61
N GLU A 64 -9.91 10.40 -10.49
CA GLU A 64 -8.99 9.89 -11.51
C GLU A 64 -7.74 9.24 -10.88
N TRP A 65 -7.15 9.84 -9.84
CA TRP A 65 -6.04 9.23 -9.13
C TRP A 65 -6.45 7.96 -8.40
N THR A 66 -7.64 7.95 -7.80
CA THR A 66 -8.16 6.74 -7.13
C THR A 66 -8.31 5.60 -8.13
N ALA A 67 -8.92 5.85 -9.28
CA ALA A 67 -9.08 4.85 -10.33
C ALA A 67 -7.72 4.37 -10.88
N TYR A 68 -6.79 5.29 -11.11
CA TYR A 68 -5.44 4.98 -11.59
C TYR A 68 -4.67 4.06 -10.62
N MET A 69 -4.67 4.41 -9.33
CA MET A 69 -3.99 3.63 -8.30
C MET A 69 -4.65 2.24 -8.13
N GLN A 70 -5.97 2.16 -8.19
CA GLN A 70 -6.70 0.89 -8.10
C GLN A 70 -6.46 -0.02 -9.31
N ALA A 71 -6.34 0.54 -10.50
CA ALA A 71 -6.05 -0.23 -11.71
C ALA A 71 -4.67 -0.91 -11.65
N GLY A 72 -3.73 -0.37 -10.85
CA GLY A 72 -2.40 -0.93 -10.68
C GLY A 72 -1.53 -0.94 -11.94
N LYS A 73 -2.02 -0.36 -13.03
CA LYS A 73 -1.32 -0.29 -14.31
C LYS A 73 -0.52 1.00 -14.40
N HIS A 74 0.74 0.89 -14.76
CA HIS A 74 1.56 2.04 -15.07
C HIS A 74 1.48 2.31 -16.58
N ALA A 75 0.74 3.34 -16.99
CA ALA A 75 0.29 3.56 -18.37
C ALA A 75 1.42 3.53 -19.43
N LYS A 76 2.61 4.01 -19.08
CA LYS A 76 3.79 4.03 -19.98
C LYS A 76 4.98 3.28 -19.36
N GLY A 77 4.81 2.67 -18.21
CA GLY A 77 5.85 1.86 -17.56
C GLY A 77 5.93 0.45 -18.12
N LYS A 78 7.11 -0.16 -18.01
CA LYS A 78 7.33 -1.56 -18.40
C LYS A 78 6.70 -2.53 -17.42
N GLU A 79 6.56 -2.12 -16.16
CA GLU A 79 6.08 -2.92 -15.04
C GLU A 79 4.78 -2.34 -14.47
N PRO A 80 3.96 -3.14 -13.78
CA PRO A 80 2.80 -2.64 -13.07
C PRO A 80 3.19 -1.67 -11.94
N LEU A 81 2.27 -0.78 -11.58
CA LEU A 81 2.52 0.30 -10.62
C LEU A 81 3.04 -0.20 -9.26
N ASN A 82 2.48 -1.29 -8.75
CA ASN A 82 2.89 -1.89 -7.49
C ASN A 82 4.35 -2.37 -7.48
N LYS A 83 4.90 -2.76 -8.63
CA LYS A 83 6.31 -3.15 -8.74
C LYS A 83 7.24 -2.01 -8.34
N TYR A 84 6.96 -0.79 -8.78
CA TYR A 84 7.76 0.40 -8.44
C TYR A 84 7.64 0.80 -6.96
N LEU A 85 6.66 0.29 -6.25
CA LEU A 85 6.44 0.51 -4.81
C LEU A 85 6.96 -0.65 -3.95
N SER A 86 7.47 -1.73 -4.56
CA SER A 86 7.90 -2.93 -3.85
C SER A 86 9.24 -2.76 -3.15
N LYS A 87 9.46 -3.51 -2.07
CA LYS A 87 10.77 -3.62 -1.40
C LYS A 87 11.87 -4.07 -2.35
N GLU A 88 11.54 -5.01 -3.25
CA GLU A 88 12.46 -5.51 -4.25
C GLU A 88 12.95 -4.39 -5.18
N TYR A 89 12.04 -3.56 -5.68
CA TYR A 89 12.42 -2.42 -6.52
C TYR A 89 13.26 -1.40 -5.74
N ARG A 90 12.87 -1.05 -4.51
CA ARG A 90 13.66 -0.16 -3.66
C ARG A 90 15.07 -0.71 -3.39
N ALA A 91 15.18 -2.01 -3.14
CA ALA A 91 16.48 -2.67 -2.96
C ALA A 91 17.36 -2.58 -4.21
N SER A 92 16.77 -2.65 -5.41
CA SER A 92 17.52 -2.58 -6.67
C SER A 92 18.09 -1.18 -6.97
N ILE A 93 17.48 -0.12 -6.44
CA ILE A 93 17.90 1.28 -6.70
C ILE A 93 18.49 2.00 -5.49
N LYS A 94 18.48 1.42 -4.29
CA LYS A 94 18.91 2.08 -3.04
C LYS A 94 20.35 2.60 -3.05
N ALA A 95 21.23 1.99 -3.82
CA ALA A 95 22.63 2.42 -3.91
C ALA A 95 22.77 3.83 -4.51
N THR A 96 21.83 4.23 -5.36
CA THR A 96 21.85 5.52 -6.08
C THR A 96 20.67 6.41 -5.73
N ASN A 97 19.70 5.92 -4.97
CA ASN A 97 18.48 6.66 -4.61
C ASN A 97 18.27 6.67 -3.10
N LYS A 98 18.55 7.82 -2.47
CA LYS A 98 18.44 7.99 -1.02
C LYS A 98 17.02 7.84 -0.46
N ALA A 99 15.98 8.10 -1.24
CA ALA A 99 14.61 7.87 -0.81
C ALA A 99 14.27 6.38 -0.79
N ALA A 100 14.76 5.61 -1.77
CA ALA A 100 14.62 4.17 -1.78
C ALA A 100 15.36 3.51 -0.60
N GLU A 101 16.57 4.01 -0.29
CA GLU A 101 17.33 3.56 0.89
C GLU A 101 16.58 3.88 2.19
N LYS A 102 16.12 5.12 2.36
CA LYS A 102 15.40 5.59 3.56
C LYS A 102 14.13 4.79 3.84
N TYR A 103 13.43 4.38 2.81
CA TYR A 103 12.15 3.68 2.93
C TYR A 103 12.24 2.18 2.60
N ALA A 104 13.44 1.60 2.63
CA ALA A 104 13.68 0.21 2.28
C ALA A 104 12.79 -0.78 3.06
N ASP A 105 12.58 -0.51 4.35
CA ASP A 105 11.84 -1.42 5.25
C ASP A 105 10.34 -1.13 5.35
N VAL A 106 9.86 -0.03 4.74
CA VAL A 106 8.43 0.28 4.73
C VAL A 106 7.67 -0.82 4.00
N PRO A 107 6.59 -1.39 4.58
CA PRO A 107 5.75 -2.38 3.88
C PRO A 107 5.22 -1.82 2.54
N ASP A 108 5.18 -2.65 1.51
CA ASP A 108 4.76 -2.23 0.17
C ASP A 108 3.36 -1.62 0.15
N GLN A 109 2.43 -2.27 0.85
CA GLN A 109 1.06 -1.78 1.00
C GLN A 109 1.01 -0.43 1.71
N GLN A 110 1.83 -0.23 2.75
CA GLN A 110 1.90 1.05 3.45
C GLN A 110 2.42 2.16 2.54
N LEU A 111 3.49 1.89 1.81
CA LEU A 111 4.05 2.86 0.87
C LEU A 111 3.07 3.21 -0.27
N PHE A 112 2.31 2.21 -0.74
CA PHE A 112 1.22 2.42 -1.70
C PHE A 112 0.17 3.39 -1.15
N LEU A 113 -0.28 3.20 0.10
CA LEU A 113 -1.24 4.07 0.76
C LEU A 113 -0.70 5.50 0.96
N ASP A 114 0.57 5.62 1.31
CA ASP A 114 1.23 6.91 1.50
C ASP A 114 1.30 7.71 0.19
N VAL A 115 1.75 7.06 -0.88
CA VAL A 115 1.82 7.70 -2.22
C VAL A 115 0.42 8.07 -2.70
N LYS A 116 -0.57 7.19 -2.51
CA LYS A 116 -1.96 7.49 -2.82
C LYS A 116 -2.44 8.71 -2.04
N ALA A 117 -2.22 8.76 -0.73
CA ALA A 117 -2.63 9.89 0.11
C ALA A 117 -2.00 11.21 -0.37
N PHE A 118 -0.74 11.21 -0.77
CA PHE A 118 -0.09 12.39 -1.35
C PHE A 118 -0.75 12.82 -2.67
N LEU A 119 -1.00 11.89 -3.57
CA LEU A 119 -1.62 12.17 -4.86
C LEU A 119 -3.04 12.74 -4.72
N LEU A 120 -3.84 12.15 -3.82
CA LEU A 120 -5.20 12.62 -3.55
C LEU A 120 -5.20 14.02 -2.91
N LYS A 121 -4.32 14.25 -1.92
CA LYS A 121 -4.18 15.57 -1.29
C LYS A 121 -3.77 16.65 -2.27
N GLY A 122 -2.85 16.33 -3.18
CA GLY A 122 -2.34 17.26 -4.20
C GLY A 122 -3.12 17.29 -5.50
N ALA A 123 -4.21 16.52 -5.63
CA ALA A 123 -5.04 16.44 -6.81
C ALA A 123 -5.64 17.81 -7.19
N LYS A 124 -6.12 17.97 -8.42
CA LYS A 124 -6.73 19.20 -8.94
C LYS A 124 -7.86 19.72 -8.05
N ASP A 125 -8.65 18.81 -7.50
CA ASP A 125 -9.77 19.01 -6.57
C ASP A 125 -9.48 18.51 -5.15
N GLY A 126 -8.22 18.30 -4.81
CA GLY A 126 -7.77 17.89 -3.48
C GLY A 126 -7.62 19.07 -2.51
N ASP A 127 -7.33 18.77 -1.25
CA ASP A 127 -7.21 19.77 -0.17
C ASP A 127 -6.09 20.79 -0.39
N ALA A 128 -5.02 20.39 -1.09
CA ALA A 128 -3.86 21.24 -1.36
C ALA A 128 -3.30 20.92 -2.75
N PRO A 129 -3.93 21.40 -3.82
CA PRO A 129 -3.48 21.15 -5.18
C PRO A 129 -1.99 21.48 -5.35
N ALA A 130 -1.22 20.52 -5.86
CA ALA A 130 0.23 20.62 -5.95
C ALA A 130 0.70 20.49 -7.39
N SER A 131 1.42 21.50 -7.85
CA SER A 131 2.19 21.47 -9.11
C SER A 131 3.60 20.92 -8.85
N CYS A 132 4.25 20.44 -9.91
CA CYS A 132 5.70 20.23 -9.89
C CYS A 132 6.36 21.59 -10.15
N SER A 133 6.74 22.27 -9.11
CA SER A 133 7.57 23.47 -9.15
C SER A 133 8.95 23.12 -8.57
#